data_4c2fe37108ffc82e59c80573c434e191
#
_entry.id   4c2fe37108ffc82e59c80573c434e191
#
_cell.length_a   1.000
_cell.length_b   1.000
_cell.length_c   1.000
_cell.angle_alpha   90.00
_cell.angle_beta   90.00
_cell.angle_gamma   90.00
#
_symmetry.space_group_name_H-M   'P 1'
#
loop_
_entity.id
_entity.type
_entity.pdbx_description
1 polymer ?
#
loop_
_entity_poly.entity_id
_entity_poly.type
_entity_poly.pdbx_seq_one_letter_code
_entity_poly.pdbx_strand_id
1 'polypeptide(L)'
;MSAKEFPTTDYSKITQKYYFEYVAKRIIKIAKLQNTNKTILDFGCGQKIFSRLLKNYEIINYDIKPEYTEFESYENLHFDIVIFNHVLMYLYPSEIEKLLDKIKKLNPNCEMVLGISRQNIINRIAMILSFNPLAHKGIRSTYKEQVEIFFKKTKLIEKKSNILAMTDIFYSRFCS
;
A
#
# COMPACT_ATOMS: atom_id res chain seq x y z
N MET A 1 -11.25 -15.52 3.79
CA MET A 1 -11.82 -14.24 4.31
C MET A 1 -12.84 -13.73 3.33
N SER A 2 -13.99 -13.25 3.79
CA SER A 2 -15.02 -12.70 2.89
C SER A 2 -14.65 -11.27 2.47
N ALA A 3 -14.72 -10.97 1.17
CA ALA A 3 -14.46 -9.63 0.62
C ALA A 3 -15.37 -8.52 1.22
N LYS A 4 -16.49 -8.89 1.85
CA LYS A 4 -17.43 -7.97 2.49
C LYS A 4 -16.90 -7.32 3.79
N GLU A 5 -15.83 -7.87 4.38
CA GLU A 5 -15.29 -7.37 5.68
C GLU A 5 -14.31 -6.19 5.53
N PHE A 6 -13.87 -5.86 4.31
CA PHE A 6 -12.89 -4.80 4.10
C PHE A 6 -13.58 -3.52 3.62
N PRO A 7 -13.44 -2.42 4.35
CA PRO A 7 -13.95 -1.13 3.89
C PRO A 7 -13.16 -0.67 2.66
N THR A 8 -13.84 -0.31 1.60
CA THR A 8 -13.22 0.45 0.51
C THR A 8 -13.11 1.91 0.92
N THR A 9 -11.97 2.51 0.68
CA THR A 9 -11.84 3.95 0.79
C THR A 9 -12.71 4.59 -0.29
N ASP A 10 -13.75 5.29 0.14
CA ASP A 10 -14.64 6.01 -0.77
C ASP A 10 -13.95 7.29 -1.26
N TYR A 11 -13.36 7.24 -2.47
CA TYR A 11 -12.76 8.40 -3.13
C TYR A 11 -13.79 9.35 -3.74
N SER A 12 -15.08 9.17 -3.49
CA SER A 12 -16.13 10.10 -3.96
C SER A 12 -15.97 11.49 -3.33
N LYS A 13 -15.35 11.56 -2.14
CA LYS A 13 -15.03 12.82 -1.48
C LYS A 13 -13.77 13.45 -2.09
N ILE A 14 -13.91 14.64 -2.64
CA ILE A 14 -12.85 15.40 -3.31
C ILE A 14 -11.56 15.48 -2.47
N THR A 15 -11.65 15.76 -1.17
CA THR A 15 -10.51 15.86 -0.26
C THR A 15 -9.73 14.56 -0.15
N GLN A 16 -10.41 13.41 -0.10
CA GLN A 16 -9.77 12.09 -0.03
C GLN A 16 -9.07 11.75 -1.34
N LYS A 17 -9.72 12.02 -2.48
CA LYS A 17 -9.13 11.82 -3.80
C LYS A 17 -7.78 12.57 -3.92
N TYR A 18 -7.74 13.85 -3.59
CA TYR A 18 -6.50 14.65 -3.65
C TYR A 18 -5.44 14.15 -2.68
N TYR A 19 -5.81 13.76 -1.47
CA TYR A 19 -4.88 13.22 -0.49
C TYR A 19 -4.20 11.93 -1.00
N PHE A 20 -4.99 10.95 -1.44
CA PHE A 20 -4.44 9.68 -1.92
C PHE A 20 -3.65 9.84 -3.23
N GLU A 21 -4.08 10.73 -4.10
CA GLU A 21 -3.31 11.08 -5.30
C GLU A 21 -1.95 11.72 -4.94
N TYR A 22 -1.93 12.59 -3.95
CA TYR A 22 -0.69 13.17 -3.44
C TYR A 22 0.24 12.08 -2.86
N VAL A 23 -0.29 11.17 -2.03
CA VAL A 23 0.48 10.05 -1.47
C VAL A 23 1.03 9.16 -2.59
N ALA A 24 0.21 8.81 -3.58
CA ALA A 24 0.64 7.99 -4.72
C ALA A 24 1.76 8.67 -5.53
N LYS A 25 1.66 9.97 -5.81
CA LYS A 25 2.74 10.75 -6.46
C LYS A 25 4.03 10.75 -5.65
N ARG A 26 3.95 10.76 -4.32
CA ARG A 26 5.13 10.64 -3.45
C ARG A 26 5.75 9.24 -3.48
N ILE A 27 4.93 8.20 -3.51
CA ILE A 27 5.36 6.80 -3.70
C ILE A 27 6.10 6.67 -5.04
N ILE A 28 5.49 7.15 -6.13
CA ILE A 28 6.08 7.14 -7.47
C ILE A 28 7.46 7.80 -7.48
N LYS A 29 7.60 8.95 -6.80
CA LYS A 29 8.86 9.68 -6.75
C LYS A 29 9.93 8.96 -5.94
N ILE A 30 9.62 8.42 -4.76
CA ILE A 30 10.59 7.77 -3.87
C ILE A 30 11.11 6.47 -4.46
N ALA A 31 10.24 5.68 -5.07
CA ALA A 31 10.59 4.42 -5.73
C ALA A 31 11.02 4.60 -7.20
N LYS A 32 11.12 5.83 -7.68
CA LYS A 32 11.53 6.20 -9.06
C LYS A 32 10.75 5.46 -10.15
N LEU A 33 9.45 5.23 -9.92
CA LEU A 33 8.62 4.40 -10.78
C LEU A 33 8.43 4.97 -12.20
N GLN A 34 8.70 6.27 -12.41
CA GLN A 34 8.64 6.90 -13.73
C GLN A 34 9.85 6.63 -14.63
N ASN A 35 10.89 5.96 -14.12
CA ASN A 35 12.14 5.69 -14.83
C ASN A 35 12.52 4.21 -14.72
N THR A 36 11.54 3.33 -14.71
CA THR A 36 11.79 1.89 -14.57
C THR A 36 11.08 1.10 -15.67
N ASN A 37 11.71 0.01 -16.12
CA ASN A 37 11.09 -1.01 -16.97
C ASN A 37 10.57 -2.19 -16.15
N LYS A 38 10.47 -2.02 -14.81
CA LYS A 38 10.04 -3.06 -13.87
C LYS A 38 8.53 -3.18 -13.87
N THR A 39 8.06 -4.41 -13.78
CA THR A 39 6.64 -4.72 -13.55
C THR A 39 6.27 -4.42 -12.11
N ILE A 40 5.17 -3.70 -11.91
CA ILE A 40 4.72 -3.21 -10.60
C ILE A 40 3.45 -3.94 -10.19
N LEU A 41 3.44 -4.54 -9.01
CA LEU A 41 2.23 -5.06 -8.37
C LEU A 41 1.65 -4.01 -7.41
N ASP A 42 0.48 -3.46 -7.71
CA ASP A 42 -0.32 -2.64 -6.80
C ASP A 42 -1.20 -3.57 -5.95
N PHE A 43 -0.73 -3.92 -4.76
CA PHE A 43 -1.40 -4.86 -3.87
C PHE A 43 -2.42 -4.14 -2.98
N GLY A 44 -3.69 -4.48 -3.13
CA GLY A 44 -4.81 -3.75 -2.55
C GLY A 44 -5.10 -2.46 -3.33
N CYS A 45 -5.14 -2.59 -4.66
CA CYS A 45 -5.16 -1.46 -5.60
C CYS A 45 -6.41 -0.59 -5.53
N GLY A 46 -7.53 -1.13 -4.98
CA GLY A 46 -8.81 -0.41 -4.93
C GLY A 46 -9.16 0.25 -6.27
N GLN A 47 -9.24 1.57 -6.28
CA GLN A 47 -9.59 2.33 -7.49
C GLN A 47 -8.43 2.55 -8.48
N LYS A 48 -7.37 1.72 -8.44
CA LYS A 48 -6.27 1.66 -9.43
C LYS A 48 -5.58 3.03 -9.63
N ILE A 49 -5.22 3.69 -8.54
CA ILE A 49 -4.66 5.05 -8.60
C ILE A 49 -3.30 5.09 -9.32
N PHE A 50 -2.45 4.06 -9.12
CA PHE A 50 -1.15 3.99 -9.76
C PHE A 50 -1.28 3.77 -11.27
N SER A 51 -2.19 2.92 -11.75
CA SER A 51 -2.45 2.74 -13.18
C SER A 51 -2.93 4.01 -13.86
N ARG A 52 -3.70 4.85 -13.15
CA ARG A 52 -4.13 6.16 -13.67
C ARG A 52 -2.98 7.16 -13.76
N LEU A 53 -2.01 7.12 -12.85
CA LEU A 53 -0.87 8.04 -12.81
C LEU A 53 0.30 7.59 -13.67
N LEU A 54 0.45 6.29 -13.92
CA LEU A 54 1.55 5.64 -14.62
C LEU A 54 1.04 4.90 -15.87
N LYS A 55 0.39 5.62 -16.80
CA LYS A 55 -0.32 5.03 -17.96
C LYS A 55 0.57 4.22 -18.92
N ASN A 56 1.88 4.48 -18.95
CA ASN A 56 2.84 3.84 -19.86
C ASN A 56 3.67 2.75 -19.17
N TYR A 57 3.24 2.30 -17.99
CA TYR A 57 3.96 1.30 -17.19
C TYR A 57 3.11 0.05 -17.01
N GLU A 58 3.78 -1.09 -16.92
CA GLU A 58 3.12 -2.36 -16.62
C GLU A 58 2.77 -2.42 -15.13
N ILE A 59 1.49 -2.27 -14.82
CA ILE A 59 0.97 -2.31 -13.46
C ILE A 59 -0.07 -3.42 -13.36
N ILE A 60 0.23 -4.39 -12.50
CA ILE A 60 -0.67 -5.47 -12.11
C ILE A 60 -1.50 -4.97 -10.95
N ASN A 61 -2.80 -4.82 -11.15
CA ASN A 61 -3.72 -4.41 -10.09
C ASN A 61 -4.32 -5.63 -9.42
N TYR A 62 -3.99 -5.85 -8.16
CA TYR A 62 -4.53 -6.93 -7.35
C TYR A 62 -5.29 -6.39 -6.15
N ASP A 63 -6.49 -6.87 -5.94
CA ASP A 63 -7.31 -6.59 -4.76
C ASP A 63 -8.08 -7.85 -4.36
N ILE A 64 -8.46 -7.97 -3.08
CA ILE A 64 -9.31 -9.04 -2.60
C ILE A 64 -10.75 -8.93 -3.13
N LYS A 65 -11.16 -7.73 -3.56
CA LYS A 65 -12.46 -7.46 -4.16
C LYS A 65 -12.40 -7.69 -5.67
N PRO A 66 -13.20 -8.63 -6.19
CA PRO A 66 -13.17 -9.00 -7.62
C PRO A 66 -13.42 -7.82 -8.57
N GLU A 67 -14.19 -6.82 -8.15
CA GLU A 67 -14.48 -5.63 -8.96
C GLU A 67 -13.25 -4.73 -9.21
N TYR A 68 -12.15 -4.91 -8.44
CA TYR A 68 -10.94 -4.10 -8.58
C TYR A 68 -9.76 -4.85 -9.18
N THR A 69 -9.81 -6.17 -9.22
CA THR A 69 -8.74 -7.00 -9.76
C THR A 69 -9.16 -7.72 -11.05
N GLU A 70 -8.18 -8.02 -11.89
CA GLU A 70 -8.35 -8.87 -13.08
C GLU A 70 -7.80 -10.29 -12.84
N PHE A 71 -7.26 -10.54 -11.64
CA PHE A 71 -6.54 -11.76 -11.28
C PHE A 71 -7.13 -12.39 -10.03
N GLU A 72 -7.34 -13.70 -10.06
CA GLU A 72 -7.77 -14.45 -8.86
C GLU A 72 -6.67 -14.53 -7.80
N SER A 73 -5.40 -14.55 -8.22
CA SER A 73 -4.24 -14.60 -7.35
C SER A 73 -3.04 -13.90 -7.97
N TYR A 74 -2.23 -13.22 -7.14
CA TYR A 74 -0.95 -12.63 -7.53
C TYR A 74 0.20 -13.66 -7.57
N GLU A 75 -0.02 -14.88 -7.11
CA GLU A 75 1.02 -15.89 -6.88
C GLU A 75 1.66 -16.43 -8.17
N ASN A 76 0.93 -16.37 -9.27
CA ASN A 76 1.39 -16.81 -10.59
C ASN A 76 1.86 -15.64 -11.47
N LEU A 77 1.96 -14.44 -10.90
CA LEU A 77 2.34 -13.24 -11.64
C LEU A 77 3.81 -12.90 -11.39
N HIS A 78 4.48 -12.46 -12.44
CA HIS A 78 5.83 -11.92 -12.31
C HIS A 78 5.75 -10.41 -12.02
N PHE A 79 6.46 -9.94 -10.99
CA PHE A 79 6.57 -8.52 -10.63
C PHE A 79 7.90 -8.25 -9.94
N ASP A 80 8.45 -7.07 -10.17
CA ASP A 80 9.74 -6.64 -9.62
C ASP A 80 9.58 -5.71 -8.41
N ILE A 81 8.46 -4.99 -8.37
CA ILE A 81 8.15 -4.04 -7.31
C ILE A 81 6.74 -4.35 -6.80
N VAL A 82 6.56 -4.39 -5.48
CA VAL A 82 5.22 -4.42 -4.87
C VAL A 82 4.95 -3.15 -4.08
N ILE A 83 3.76 -2.58 -4.26
CA ILE A 83 3.29 -1.41 -3.54
C ILE A 83 2.20 -1.84 -2.56
N PHE A 84 2.39 -1.53 -1.27
CA PHE A 84 1.41 -1.63 -0.21
C PHE A 84 0.98 -0.23 0.21
N ASN A 85 -0.06 0.32 -0.39
CA ASN A 85 -0.52 1.66 -0.08
C ASN A 85 -1.74 1.61 0.85
N HIS A 86 -1.54 1.80 2.15
CA HIS A 86 -2.58 1.76 3.18
C HIS A 86 -3.36 0.44 3.26
N VAL A 87 -2.77 -0.68 2.84
CA VAL A 87 -3.44 -1.99 2.80
C VAL A 87 -3.07 -2.89 3.98
N LEU A 88 -1.81 -2.88 4.43
CA LEU A 88 -1.36 -3.80 5.48
C LEU A 88 -2.10 -3.62 6.81
N MET A 89 -2.66 -2.45 7.06
CA MET A 89 -3.45 -2.18 8.27
C MET A 89 -4.70 -3.05 8.40
N TYR A 90 -5.19 -3.63 7.30
CA TYR A 90 -6.36 -4.52 7.28
C TYR A 90 -6.01 -6.00 7.48
N LEU A 91 -4.73 -6.32 7.58
CA LEU A 91 -4.22 -7.67 7.84
C LEU A 91 -3.81 -7.82 9.31
N TYR A 92 -4.01 -9.01 9.86
CA TYR A 92 -3.43 -9.34 11.16
C TYR A 92 -1.90 -9.43 11.05
N PRO A 93 -1.15 -9.18 12.15
CA PRO A 93 0.32 -9.30 12.16
C PRO A 93 0.85 -10.59 11.52
N SER A 94 0.24 -11.73 11.85
CA SER A 94 0.61 -13.05 11.29
C SER A 94 0.32 -13.18 9.78
N GLU A 95 -0.69 -12.47 9.26
CA GLU A 95 -1.00 -12.45 7.84
C GLU A 95 0.00 -11.58 7.06
N ILE A 96 0.44 -10.47 7.66
CA ILE A 96 1.50 -9.63 7.09
C ILE A 96 2.81 -10.43 6.97
N GLU A 97 3.19 -11.17 8.03
CA GLU A 97 4.39 -12.02 7.99
C GLU A 97 4.31 -13.06 6.86
N LYS A 98 3.20 -13.80 6.78
CA LYS A 98 2.96 -14.81 5.73
C LYS A 98 2.99 -14.20 4.33
N LEU A 99 2.38 -13.02 4.15
CA LEU A 99 2.36 -12.30 2.88
C LEU A 99 3.78 -11.95 2.43
N LEU A 100 4.59 -11.36 3.32
CA LEU A 100 5.97 -10.99 3.01
C LEU A 100 6.84 -12.22 2.73
N ASP A 101 6.69 -13.32 3.48
CA ASP A 101 7.39 -14.57 3.23
C ASP A 101 7.03 -15.16 1.86
N LYS A 102 5.75 -15.09 1.50
CA LYS A 102 5.27 -15.55 0.20
C LYS A 102 5.85 -14.73 -0.94
N ILE A 103 5.84 -13.41 -0.82
CA ILE A 103 6.44 -12.52 -1.83
C ILE A 103 7.95 -12.78 -1.94
N LYS A 104 8.67 -12.92 -0.82
CA LYS A 104 10.11 -13.26 -0.82
C LYS A 104 10.37 -14.58 -1.54
N LYS A 105 9.51 -15.59 -1.36
CA LYS A 105 9.62 -16.89 -2.04
C LYS A 105 9.37 -16.77 -3.54
N LEU A 106 8.42 -15.94 -3.97
CA LEU A 106 8.10 -15.73 -5.39
C LEU A 106 9.19 -14.91 -6.09
N ASN A 107 9.66 -13.84 -5.46
CA ASN A 107 10.74 -13.00 -5.98
C ASN A 107 11.61 -12.47 -4.82
N PRO A 108 12.74 -13.11 -4.52
CA PRO A 108 13.65 -12.68 -3.44
C PRO A 108 14.29 -11.31 -3.69
N ASN A 109 14.34 -10.88 -4.95
CA ASN A 109 14.89 -9.57 -5.35
C ASN A 109 13.83 -8.47 -5.45
N CYS A 110 12.57 -8.77 -5.09
CA CYS A 110 11.47 -7.82 -5.15
C CYS A 110 11.77 -6.59 -4.28
N GLU A 111 11.57 -5.44 -4.86
CA GLU A 111 11.54 -4.17 -4.13
C GLU A 111 10.14 -3.91 -3.59
N MET A 112 10.06 -3.23 -2.46
CA MET A 112 8.79 -2.98 -1.80
C MET A 112 8.61 -1.53 -1.43
N VAL A 113 7.40 -1.02 -1.64
CA VAL A 113 7.01 0.31 -1.19
C VAL A 113 5.85 0.18 -0.22
N LEU A 114 6.06 0.62 1.01
CA LEU A 114 5.03 0.65 2.05
C LEU A 114 4.59 2.08 2.30
N GLY A 115 3.34 2.41 1.96
CA GLY A 115 2.63 3.61 2.40
C GLY A 115 1.76 3.27 3.60
N ILE A 116 2.05 3.87 4.76
CA ILE A 116 1.39 3.53 6.02
C ILE A 116 0.88 4.78 6.74
N SER A 117 -0.37 4.75 7.17
CA SER A 117 -0.97 5.82 7.95
C SER A 117 -0.44 5.84 9.37
N ARG A 118 0.05 6.99 9.82
CA ARG A 118 0.34 7.21 11.23
C ARG A 118 -0.96 7.37 12.00
N GLN A 119 -1.15 6.58 13.04
CA GLN A 119 -2.30 6.67 13.95
C GLN A 119 -2.09 7.81 14.96
N ASN A 120 -1.91 9.04 14.47
CA ASN A 120 -1.66 10.22 15.30
C ASN A 120 -2.91 11.13 15.40
N ILE A 121 -2.82 12.13 16.27
CA ILE A 121 -3.91 13.07 16.53
C ILE A 121 -4.29 13.87 15.27
N ILE A 122 -3.31 14.19 14.42
CA ILE A 122 -3.51 14.92 13.16
C ILE A 122 -4.37 14.12 12.20
N ASN A 123 -4.09 12.80 12.08
CA ASN A 123 -4.93 11.90 11.29
C ASN A 123 -6.37 11.82 11.82
N ARG A 124 -6.54 11.79 13.15
CA ARG A 124 -7.90 11.77 13.75
C ARG A 124 -8.66 13.05 13.44
N ILE A 125 -8.02 14.21 13.55
CA ILE A 125 -8.61 15.50 13.19
C ILE A 125 -8.94 15.53 11.69
N ALA A 126 -8.02 15.11 10.82
CA ALA A 126 -8.26 15.06 9.37
C ALA A 126 -9.43 14.16 8.99
N MET A 127 -9.61 13.02 9.67
CA MET A 127 -10.76 12.13 9.45
C MET A 127 -12.09 12.81 9.84
N ILE A 128 -12.11 13.53 10.95
CA ILE A 128 -13.30 14.28 11.40
C ILE A 128 -13.62 15.37 10.37
N LEU A 129 -12.63 16.19 9.98
CA LEU A 129 -12.80 17.27 9.02
C LEU A 129 -13.18 16.78 7.61
N SER A 130 -12.77 15.57 7.23
CA SER A 130 -13.15 14.94 5.95
C SER A 130 -14.51 14.24 6.01
N PHE A 131 -15.26 14.37 7.11
CA PHE A 131 -16.53 13.70 7.35
C PHE A 131 -16.48 12.18 7.15
N ASN A 132 -15.32 11.57 7.42
CA ASN A 132 -15.14 10.11 7.32
C ASN A 132 -14.55 9.52 8.61
N PRO A 133 -15.29 9.57 9.73
CA PRO A 133 -14.82 9.07 11.03
C PRO A 133 -14.60 7.54 11.02
N LEU A 134 -15.17 6.83 10.04
CA LEU A 134 -15.07 5.39 9.88
C LEU A 134 -13.97 4.94 8.91
N ALA A 135 -13.14 5.86 8.41
CA ALA A 135 -12.07 5.56 7.44
C ALA A 135 -11.10 4.45 7.90
N HIS A 136 -11.00 4.23 9.20
CA HIS A 136 -10.16 3.18 9.80
C HIS A 136 -10.96 2.04 10.45
N LYS A 137 -12.24 1.88 10.11
CA LYS A 137 -13.01 0.73 10.55
C LYS A 137 -12.42 -0.55 9.94
N GLY A 138 -12.16 -1.56 10.77
CA GLY A 138 -11.59 -2.83 10.31
C GLY A 138 -10.06 -2.91 10.35
N ILE A 139 -9.36 -1.95 10.97
CA ILE A 139 -7.93 -2.07 11.26
C ILE A 139 -7.66 -3.28 12.13
N ARG A 140 -6.69 -4.11 11.74
CA ARG A 140 -6.29 -5.35 12.42
C ARG A 140 -4.83 -5.33 12.89
N SER A 141 -4.04 -4.36 12.43
CA SER A 141 -2.68 -4.13 12.87
C SER A 141 -2.38 -2.64 13.05
N THR A 142 -1.62 -2.33 14.10
CA THR A 142 -1.18 -0.97 14.41
C THR A 142 -0.03 -0.53 13.50
N TYR A 143 0.23 0.77 13.44
CA TYR A 143 1.40 1.31 12.76
C TYR A 143 2.71 0.63 13.22
N LYS A 144 2.88 0.47 14.55
CA LYS A 144 4.09 -0.12 15.15
C LYS A 144 4.28 -1.57 14.70
N GLU A 145 3.25 -2.40 14.79
CA GLU A 145 3.30 -3.80 14.36
C GLU A 145 3.64 -3.92 12.87
N GLN A 146 2.99 -3.13 12.00
CA GLN A 146 3.26 -3.16 10.57
C GLN A 146 4.72 -2.81 10.26
N VAL A 147 5.25 -1.73 10.87
CA VAL A 147 6.63 -1.26 10.67
C VAL A 147 7.63 -2.31 11.21
N GLU A 148 7.39 -2.85 12.39
CA GLU A 148 8.26 -3.85 13.02
C GLU A 148 8.35 -5.13 12.17
N ILE A 149 7.21 -5.67 11.75
CA ILE A 149 7.16 -6.87 10.90
C ILE A 149 7.84 -6.60 9.56
N PHE A 150 7.55 -5.45 8.95
CA PHE A 150 8.12 -5.09 7.66
C PHE A 150 9.65 -5.01 7.73
N PHE A 151 10.23 -4.32 8.71
CA PHE A 151 11.67 -4.17 8.84
C PHE A 151 12.39 -5.37 9.43
N LYS A 152 11.69 -6.31 10.05
CA LYS A 152 12.27 -7.61 10.39
C LYS A 152 12.68 -8.42 9.15
N LYS A 153 12.02 -8.19 8.01
CA LYS A 153 12.21 -8.93 6.76
C LYS A 153 12.88 -8.12 5.64
N THR A 154 12.94 -6.80 5.79
CA THR A 154 13.37 -5.90 4.73
C THR A 154 14.43 -4.91 5.20
N LYS A 155 15.29 -4.49 4.26
CA LYS A 155 16.27 -3.43 4.46
C LYS A 155 15.79 -2.15 3.81
N LEU A 156 15.73 -1.07 4.61
CA LEU A 156 15.33 0.26 4.14
C LEU A 156 16.33 0.79 3.10
N ILE A 157 15.80 1.31 1.99
CA ILE A 157 16.53 2.06 0.97
C ILE A 157 16.28 3.56 1.17
N GLU A 158 15.01 3.96 1.28
CA GLU A 158 14.64 5.37 1.47
C GLU A 158 13.36 5.49 2.32
N LYS A 159 13.28 6.56 3.10
CA LYS A 159 12.08 6.91 3.88
C LYS A 159 11.68 8.35 3.62
N LYS A 160 10.37 8.58 3.44
CA LYS A 160 9.77 9.93 3.45
C LYS A 160 8.47 9.93 4.23
N SER A 161 8.24 11.05 4.93
CA SER A 161 6.94 11.35 5.51
C SER A 161 6.21 12.37 4.64
N ASN A 162 4.89 12.30 4.59
CA ASN A 162 4.10 13.31 3.89
C ASN A 162 3.92 14.58 4.74
N ILE A 163 3.30 15.60 4.14
CA ILE A 163 2.87 16.81 4.83
C ILE A 163 2.02 16.43 6.04
N LEU A 164 2.24 17.10 7.18
CA LEU A 164 1.58 16.86 8.47
C LEU A 164 1.87 15.47 9.08
N ALA A 165 2.86 14.74 8.58
CA ALA A 165 3.24 13.43 9.11
C ALA A 165 2.06 12.43 9.22
N MET A 166 1.10 12.49 8.28
CA MET A 166 -0.06 11.60 8.26
C MET A 166 0.25 10.23 7.67
N THR A 167 1.19 10.15 6.74
CA THR A 167 1.63 8.90 6.10
C THR A 167 3.15 8.85 6.06
N ASP A 168 3.72 7.73 6.44
CA ASP A 168 5.10 7.39 6.13
C ASP A 168 5.15 6.52 4.89
N ILE A 169 6.18 6.76 4.07
CA ILE A 169 6.48 5.99 2.88
C ILE A 169 7.87 5.40 3.07
N PHE A 170 7.98 4.09 2.98
CA PHE A 170 9.22 3.33 3.07
C PHE A 170 9.46 2.62 1.76
N TYR A 171 10.62 2.83 1.18
CA TYR A 171 11.12 2.07 0.03
C TYR A 171 12.22 1.14 0.51
N SER A 172 12.11 -0.15 0.21
CA SER A 172 12.96 -1.20 0.78
C SER A 172 13.09 -2.40 -0.15
N ARG A 173 13.98 -3.33 0.22
CA ARG A 173 14.16 -4.65 -0.42
C ARG A 173 14.25 -5.73 0.65
N PHE A 174 14.07 -6.98 0.28
CA PHE A 174 14.29 -8.07 1.23
C PHE A 174 15.72 -8.09 1.76
N CYS A 175 15.87 -8.52 3.01
CA CYS A 175 17.17 -8.90 3.53
C CYS A 175 17.62 -10.17 2.81
N SER A 176 18.88 -10.18 2.35
CA SER A 176 19.58 -11.36 1.82
C SER A 176 19.70 -12.43 2.88
#